data_3cf1ec16be5d4d9d6a37d8de497e4954
#
_entry.id   3cf1ec16be5d4d9d6a37d8de497e4954
#
_cell.length_a   1.000
_cell.length_b   1.000
_cell.length_c   1.000
_cell.angle_alpha   90.00
_cell.angle_beta   90.00
_cell.angle_gamma   90.00
#
_symmetry.space_group_name_H-M   'P 1'
#
loop_
_entity.id
_entity.type
_entity.pdbx_description
1 polymer ?
#
loop_
_entity_poly.entity_id
_entity_poly.type
_entity_poly.pdbx_seq_one_letter_code
_entity_poly.pdbx_strand_id
1 'polypeptide(L)'
;PLAASKYVAKYNAIGAYKVSQKFYKSSFIVMSITGVLGFLVLYFLAPYISELTLARNVHDKNGWSVDDITWIIRIISMVVIFIPVLATWRGIFQGYKSMGPTAVSEVTEQIARVIFILIGSYLVLNVFDGSILLANGIATFAAAVGAIIGIFTLWYYWRKRKHNIDRMVESDYTDIDVSYGKMYKEIIAYSIPFVIVSLNYPLFNLVDQFTHNGALSLVGIPSQLQDIFFNMLNMSTNKIVMIPTSLSAGFAVSLIPYITKTFAEGRLHEMHHQIRTSIGVLMFITVPASIGIMALAQPLFTVFYGYDPIVLGHDPNHDGSRLLFYLSLIHI
;
A
#
# COMPACT_ATOMS: atom_id res chain seq x y z
N PRO A 1 8.78 -5.01 2.46
CA PRO A 1 9.96 -4.13 2.32
C PRO A 1 10.68 -3.87 3.65
N LEU A 2 9.95 -3.47 4.72
CA LEU A 2 10.53 -3.02 5.99
C LEU A 2 11.43 -4.06 6.67
N ALA A 3 10.99 -5.32 6.77
CA ALA A 3 11.80 -6.39 7.36
C ALA A 3 13.08 -6.64 6.55
N ALA A 4 12.99 -6.64 5.23
CA ALA A 4 14.14 -6.77 4.33
C ALA A 4 15.11 -5.59 4.49
N SER A 5 14.59 -4.36 4.54
CA SER A 5 15.38 -3.15 4.78
C SER A 5 16.13 -3.22 6.11
N LYS A 6 15.43 -3.62 7.19
CA LYS A 6 16.04 -3.78 8.52
C LYS A 6 17.15 -4.83 8.52
N TYR A 7 16.92 -5.99 7.88
CA TYR A 7 17.90 -7.06 7.80
C TYR A 7 19.16 -6.62 7.06
N VAL A 8 19.00 -6.06 5.86
CA VAL A 8 20.12 -5.59 5.04
C VAL A 8 20.88 -4.44 5.75
N ALA A 9 20.17 -3.48 6.34
CA ALA A 9 20.80 -2.39 7.06
C ALA A 9 21.62 -2.86 8.27
N LYS A 10 21.12 -3.86 9.03
CA LYS A 10 21.82 -4.46 10.18
C LYS A 10 23.15 -5.08 9.76
N TYR A 11 23.14 -5.98 8.79
CA TYR A 11 24.35 -6.70 8.37
C TYR A 11 25.33 -5.81 7.60
N ASN A 12 24.85 -4.85 6.83
CA ASN A 12 25.69 -3.85 6.20
C ASN A 12 26.37 -2.90 7.22
N ALA A 13 25.71 -2.61 8.35
CA ALA A 13 26.27 -1.75 9.40
C ALA A 13 27.51 -2.37 10.06
N ILE A 14 27.56 -3.69 10.19
CA ILE A 14 28.70 -4.44 10.74
C ILE A 14 29.67 -4.95 9.68
N GLY A 15 29.51 -4.55 8.41
CA GLY A 15 30.39 -4.93 7.31
C GLY A 15 30.16 -6.34 6.74
N ALA A 16 29.13 -7.08 7.21
CA ALA A 16 28.80 -8.44 6.75
C ALA A 16 28.00 -8.45 5.45
N TYR A 17 28.60 -7.95 4.37
CA TYR A 17 27.93 -7.79 3.07
C TYR A 17 27.61 -9.12 2.38
N LYS A 18 28.39 -10.18 2.63
CA LYS A 18 28.13 -11.52 2.13
C LYS A 18 26.81 -12.08 2.65
N VAL A 19 26.47 -11.79 3.93
CA VAL A 19 25.18 -12.18 4.52
C VAL A 19 24.04 -11.47 3.83
N SER A 20 24.17 -10.16 3.57
CA SER A 20 23.18 -9.40 2.81
C SER A 20 23.03 -9.93 1.37
N GLN A 21 24.13 -10.33 0.73
CA GLN A 21 24.11 -10.93 -0.60
C GLN A 21 23.37 -12.27 -0.61
N LYS A 22 23.67 -13.15 0.35
CA LYS A 22 22.99 -14.43 0.52
C LYS A 22 21.48 -14.24 0.70
N PHE A 23 21.09 -13.22 1.48
CA PHE A 23 19.69 -12.86 1.71
C PHE A 23 19.00 -12.45 0.40
N TYR A 24 19.51 -11.45 -0.33
CA TYR A 24 18.78 -10.98 -1.50
C TYR A 24 18.69 -12.02 -2.61
N LYS A 25 19.72 -12.84 -2.81
CA LYS A 25 19.69 -13.93 -3.80
C LYS A 25 18.60 -14.97 -3.48
N SER A 26 18.48 -15.36 -2.23
CA SER A 26 17.46 -16.34 -1.80
C SER A 26 16.06 -15.73 -1.74
N SER A 27 15.94 -14.45 -1.35
CA SER A 27 14.66 -13.76 -1.19
C SER A 27 13.86 -13.67 -2.49
N PHE A 28 14.54 -13.47 -3.63
CA PHE A 28 13.84 -13.44 -4.91
C PHE A 28 13.13 -14.75 -5.21
N ILE A 29 13.78 -15.89 -4.93
CA ILE A 29 13.18 -17.22 -5.15
C ILE A 29 11.98 -17.41 -4.21
N VAL A 30 12.18 -17.17 -2.90
CA VAL A 30 11.13 -17.33 -1.89
C VAL A 30 9.95 -16.42 -2.16
N MET A 31 10.19 -15.14 -2.50
CA MET A 31 9.13 -14.17 -2.75
C MET A 31 8.40 -14.42 -4.07
N SER A 32 9.09 -14.95 -5.10
CA SER A 32 8.43 -15.41 -6.32
C SER A 32 7.50 -16.59 -6.04
N ILE A 33 7.95 -17.58 -5.27
CA ILE A 33 7.11 -18.70 -4.87
C ILE A 33 5.92 -18.21 -4.05
N THR A 34 6.14 -17.32 -3.08
CA THR A 34 5.06 -16.75 -2.25
C THR A 34 4.04 -15.98 -3.10
N GLY A 35 4.51 -15.22 -4.10
CA GLY A 35 3.62 -14.51 -5.03
C GLY A 35 2.75 -15.46 -5.85
N VAL A 36 3.33 -16.54 -6.38
CA VAL A 36 2.59 -17.56 -7.13
C VAL A 36 1.59 -18.30 -6.23
N LEU A 37 2.00 -18.67 -5.01
CA LEU A 37 1.08 -19.31 -4.05
C LEU A 37 -0.07 -18.36 -3.68
N GLY A 38 0.22 -17.09 -3.41
CA GLY A 38 -0.82 -16.09 -3.14
C GLY A 38 -1.79 -15.90 -4.32
N PHE A 39 -1.28 -15.88 -5.54
CA PHE A 39 -2.10 -15.88 -6.75
C PHE A 39 -3.02 -17.11 -6.80
N LEU A 40 -2.49 -18.31 -6.66
CA LEU A 40 -3.27 -19.54 -6.72
C LEU A 40 -4.37 -19.56 -5.65
N VAL A 41 -4.02 -19.20 -4.40
CA VAL A 41 -4.99 -19.14 -3.31
C VAL A 41 -6.13 -18.19 -3.64
N LEU A 42 -5.83 -16.94 -4.05
CA LEU A 42 -6.87 -15.96 -4.38
C LEU A 42 -7.67 -16.36 -5.62
N TYR A 43 -7.03 -16.91 -6.64
CA TYR A 43 -7.69 -17.32 -7.88
C TYR A 43 -8.72 -18.42 -7.64
N PHE A 44 -8.37 -19.43 -6.83
CA PHE A 44 -9.29 -20.54 -6.52
C PHE A 44 -10.33 -20.18 -5.46
N LEU A 45 -10.01 -19.27 -4.51
CA LEU A 45 -10.98 -18.79 -3.54
C LEU A 45 -11.91 -17.68 -4.10
N ALA A 46 -11.63 -17.14 -5.29
CA ALA A 46 -12.40 -16.05 -5.87
C ALA A 46 -13.92 -16.30 -5.91
N PRO A 47 -14.46 -17.46 -6.34
CA PRO A 47 -15.89 -17.70 -6.35
C PRO A 47 -16.49 -17.64 -4.94
N TYR A 48 -15.85 -18.27 -3.97
CA TYR A 48 -16.32 -18.28 -2.58
C TYR A 48 -16.34 -16.89 -1.95
N ILE A 49 -15.30 -16.08 -2.21
CA ILE A 49 -15.25 -14.68 -1.75
C ILE A 49 -16.36 -13.86 -2.40
N SER A 50 -16.64 -14.07 -3.69
CA SER A 50 -17.71 -13.39 -4.41
C SER A 50 -19.09 -13.71 -3.85
N GLU A 51 -19.37 -14.98 -3.58
CA GLU A 51 -20.62 -15.41 -2.93
C GLU A 51 -20.80 -14.77 -1.56
N LEU A 52 -19.75 -14.76 -0.71
CA LEU A 52 -19.79 -14.12 0.60
C LEU A 52 -20.03 -12.61 0.52
N THR A 53 -19.47 -11.95 -0.49
CA THR A 53 -19.63 -10.51 -0.69
C THR A 53 -21.06 -10.17 -1.11
N LEU A 54 -21.63 -10.91 -2.05
CA LEU A 54 -23.01 -10.69 -2.52
C LEU A 54 -24.08 -11.18 -1.55
N ALA A 55 -23.88 -12.32 -0.87
CA ALA A 55 -24.84 -12.84 0.10
C ALA A 55 -25.12 -11.88 1.26
N ARG A 56 -24.19 -10.98 1.56
CA ARG A 56 -24.33 -9.94 2.60
C ARG A 56 -24.89 -8.62 2.09
N ASN A 57 -24.68 -8.31 0.80
CA ASN A 57 -25.24 -7.13 0.13
C ASN A 57 -26.59 -7.48 -0.51
N VAL A 58 -27.60 -7.84 0.33
CA VAL A 58 -28.96 -8.24 -0.10
C VAL A 58 -29.68 -7.18 -0.98
N HIS A 59 -29.06 -6.02 -1.19
CA HIS A 59 -29.63 -4.89 -1.93
C HIS A 59 -28.70 -4.33 -3.00
N ASP A 60 -27.75 -5.11 -3.51
CA ASP A 60 -26.94 -4.61 -4.64
C ASP A 60 -27.79 -4.51 -5.92
N LYS A 61 -28.48 -3.36 -6.02
CA LYS A 61 -29.28 -2.97 -7.19
C LYS A 61 -28.42 -2.65 -8.43
N ASN A 62 -27.09 -2.72 -8.30
CA ASN A 62 -26.15 -2.40 -9.38
C ASN A 62 -26.01 -3.54 -10.39
N GLY A 63 -26.70 -4.65 -10.21
CA GLY A 63 -26.79 -5.71 -11.23
C GLY A 63 -25.52 -6.56 -11.41
N TRP A 64 -24.53 -6.46 -10.53
CA TRP A 64 -23.33 -7.30 -10.58
C TRP A 64 -23.64 -8.74 -10.17
N SER A 65 -23.23 -9.70 -11.01
CA SER A 65 -23.35 -11.12 -10.72
C SER A 65 -22.17 -11.64 -9.89
N VAL A 66 -22.34 -12.83 -9.31
CA VAL A 66 -21.23 -13.56 -8.64
C VAL A 66 -20.07 -13.79 -9.62
N ASP A 67 -20.39 -14.07 -10.86
CA ASP A 67 -19.39 -14.31 -11.92
C ASP A 67 -18.60 -13.04 -12.24
N ASP A 68 -19.25 -11.86 -12.27
CA ASP A 68 -18.60 -10.58 -12.52
C ASP A 68 -17.58 -10.25 -11.44
N ILE A 69 -17.96 -10.40 -10.17
CA ILE A 69 -17.07 -10.17 -9.04
C ILE A 69 -15.94 -11.21 -9.02
N THR A 70 -16.25 -12.46 -9.28
CA THR A 70 -15.25 -13.55 -9.38
C THR A 70 -14.21 -13.23 -10.45
N TRP A 71 -14.65 -12.74 -11.61
CA TRP A 71 -13.75 -12.34 -12.68
C TRP A 71 -12.80 -11.19 -12.27
N ILE A 72 -13.34 -10.17 -11.61
CA ILE A 72 -12.52 -9.06 -11.07
C ILE A 72 -11.51 -9.56 -10.04
N ILE A 73 -11.91 -10.43 -9.08
CA ILE A 73 -11.00 -10.98 -8.08
C ILE A 73 -9.89 -11.81 -8.73
N ARG A 74 -10.18 -12.56 -9.78
CA ARG A 74 -9.18 -13.30 -10.56
C ARG A 74 -8.18 -12.37 -11.24
N ILE A 75 -8.61 -11.22 -11.74
CA ILE A 75 -7.70 -10.19 -12.28
C ILE A 75 -6.81 -9.62 -11.15
N ILE A 76 -7.39 -9.29 -9.99
CA ILE A 76 -6.62 -8.82 -8.83
C ILE A 76 -5.58 -9.84 -8.43
N SER A 77 -5.91 -11.13 -8.46
CA SER A 77 -4.98 -12.19 -8.07
C SER A 77 -3.70 -12.19 -8.90
N MET A 78 -3.76 -11.82 -10.18
CA MET A 78 -2.55 -11.71 -11.04
C MET A 78 -1.55 -10.65 -10.53
N VAL A 79 -2.05 -9.60 -9.91
CA VAL A 79 -1.20 -8.53 -9.34
C VAL A 79 -0.34 -9.08 -8.19
N VAL A 80 -0.89 -10.03 -7.42
CA VAL A 80 -0.23 -10.62 -6.24
C VAL A 80 1.07 -11.35 -6.61
N ILE A 81 1.24 -11.81 -7.84
CA ILE A 81 2.47 -12.45 -8.31
C ILE A 81 3.66 -11.47 -8.22
N PHE A 82 3.45 -10.20 -8.57
CA PHE A 82 4.51 -9.21 -8.71
C PHE A 82 4.81 -8.46 -7.41
N ILE A 83 3.82 -8.30 -6.52
CA ILE A 83 3.95 -7.49 -5.29
C ILE A 83 5.09 -7.95 -4.37
N PRO A 84 5.26 -9.25 -4.03
CA PRO A 84 6.33 -9.69 -3.12
C PRO A 84 7.73 -9.43 -3.71
N VAL A 85 7.89 -9.62 -5.02
CA VAL A 85 9.15 -9.37 -5.73
C VAL A 85 9.48 -7.87 -5.71
N LEU A 86 8.52 -7.02 -6.07
CA LEU A 86 8.65 -5.57 -6.05
C LEU A 86 9.00 -5.05 -4.65
N ALA A 87 8.27 -5.56 -3.63
CA ALA A 87 8.50 -5.21 -2.24
C ALA A 87 9.90 -5.59 -1.75
N THR A 88 10.41 -6.74 -2.19
CA THR A 88 11.76 -7.19 -1.84
C THR A 88 12.82 -6.30 -2.46
N TRP A 89 12.72 -5.96 -3.74
CA TRP A 89 13.62 -5.03 -4.41
C TRP A 89 13.68 -3.67 -3.68
N ARG A 90 12.53 -3.10 -3.35
CA ARG A 90 12.45 -1.84 -2.60
C ARG A 90 13.12 -1.96 -1.23
N GLY A 91 12.84 -3.04 -0.50
CA GLY A 91 13.44 -3.30 0.80
C GLY A 91 14.96 -3.42 0.75
N ILE A 92 15.52 -4.05 -0.28
CA ILE A 92 16.97 -4.15 -0.48
C ILE A 92 17.58 -2.76 -0.71
N PHE A 93 17.06 -1.96 -1.65
CA PHE A 93 17.57 -0.61 -1.89
C PHE A 93 17.49 0.28 -0.65
N GLN A 94 16.38 0.23 0.08
CA GLN A 94 16.20 0.94 1.35
C GLN A 94 17.23 0.50 2.39
N GLY A 95 17.51 -0.80 2.49
CA GLY A 95 18.53 -1.35 3.38
C GLY A 95 19.95 -0.87 3.06
N TYR A 96 20.26 -0.64 1.79
CA TYR A 96 21.50 0.02 1.34
C TYR A 96 21.45 1.56 1.50
N LYS A 97 20.46 2.11 2.19
CA LYS A 97 20.20 3.56 2.35
C LYS A 97 20.06 4.31 1.02
N SER A 98 19.64 3.62 -0.02
CA SER A 98 19.47 4.14 -1.36
C SER A 98 17.98 4.34 -1.67
N MET A 99 17.41 5.47 -1.22
CA MET A 99 15.99 5.78 -1.37
C MET A 99 15.59 6.19 -2.79
N GLY A 100 16.51 6.77 -3.57
CA GLY A 100 16.24 7.26 -4.93
C GLY A 100 15.59 6.22 -5.84
N PRO A 101 16.16 5.01 -6.02
CA PRO A 101 15.56 3.97 -6.84
C PRO A 101 14.16 3.56 -6.40
N THR A 102 13.92 3.49 -5.08
CA THR A 102 12.60 3.18 -4.52
C THR A 102 11.60 4.26 -4.90
N ALA A 103 11.94 5.54 -4.67
CA ALA A 103 11.06 6.66 -4.99
C ALA A 103 10.75 6.74 -6.50
N VAL A 104 11.77 6.60 -7.36
CA VAL A 104 11.56 6.59 -8.82
C VAL A 104 10.69 5.40 -9.24
N SER A 105 10.90 4.21 -8.65
CA SER A 105 10.07 3.04 -8.93
C SER A 105 8.60 3.26 -8.52
N GLU A 106 8.34 3.93 -7.40
CA GLU A 106 6.97 4.25 -6.96
C GLU A 106 6.30 5.25 -7.90
N VAL A 107 7.00 6.29 -8.30
CA VAL A 107 6.48 7.30 -9.24
C VAL A 107 6.21 6.69 -10.61
N THR A 108 7.16 5.93 -11.17
CA THR A 108 6.98 5.29 -12.49
C THR A 108 5.88 4.23 -12.49
N GLU A 109 5.73 3.47 -11.40
CA GLU A 109 4.60 2.56 -11.20
C GLU A 109 3.26 3.30 -11.25
N GLN A 110 3.12 4.42 -10.53
CA GLN A 110 1.86 5.17 -10.50
C GLN A 110 1.57 5.85 -11.84
N ILE A 111 2.57 6.44 -12.48
CA ILE A 111 2.39 7.04 -13.82
C ILE A 111 1.91 5.99 -14.82
N ALA A 112 2.57 4.83 -14.86
CA ALA A 112 2.20 3.75 -15.74
C ALA A 112 0.79 3.23 -15.47
N ARG A 113 0.43 3.07 -14.19
CA ARG A 113 -0.91 2.67 -13.76
C ARG A 113 -1.97 3.65 -14.24
N VAL A 114 -1.78 4.96 -14.00
CA VAL A 114 -2.74 5.99 -14.38
C VAL A 114 -2.89 6.06 -15.90
N ILE A 115 -1.80 6.06 -16.65
CA ILE A 115 -1.82 6.06 -18.11
C ILE A 115 -2.58 4.83 -18.64
N PHE A 116 -2.30 3.66 -18.09
CA PHE A 116 -2.96 2.42 -18.51
C PHE A 116 -4.46 2.41 -18.18
N ILE A 117 -4.86 2.93 -17.02
CA ILE A 117 -6.28 3.08 -16.65
C ILE A 117 -6.98 4.00 -17.65
N LEU A 118 -6.44 5.20 -17.88
CA LEU A 118 -7.07 6.20 -18.73
C LEU A 118 -7.18 5.73 -20.17
N ILE A 119 -6.08 5.27 -20.76
CA ILE A 119 -6.07 4.79 -22.14
C ILE A 119 -6.90 3.51 -22.29
N GLY A 120 -6.72 2.54 -21.39
CA GLY A 120 -7.42 1.26 -21.46
C GLY A 120 -8.93 1.41 -21.28
N SER A 121 -9.38 2.19 -20.30
CA SER A 121 -10.81 2.43 -20.11
C SER A 121 -11.42 3.24 -21.25
N TYR A 122 -10.71 4.24 -21.78
CA TYR A 122 -11.17 5.01 -22.95
C TYR A 122 -11.33 4.12 -24.19
N LEU A 123 -10.33 3.28 -24.48
CA LEU A 123 -10.40 2.37 -25.63
C LEU A 123 -11.57 1.38 -25.49
N VAL A 124 -11.76 0.80 -24.30
CA VAL A 124 -12.85 -0.15 -24.08
C VAL A 124 -14.21 0.50 -24.24
N LEU A 125 -14.44 1.66 -23.63
CA LEU A 125 -15.78 2.27 -23.58
C LEU A 125 -16.12 3.04 -24.84
N ASN A 126 -15.13 3.71 -25.49
CA ASN A 126 -15.43 4.64 -26.61
C ASN A 126 -14.97 4.12 -27.98
N VAL A 127 -14.05 3.15 -28.04
CA VAL A 127 -13.55 2.64 -29.32
C VAL A 127 -14.11 1.24 -29.61
N PHE A 128 -14.19 0.39 -28.59
CA PHE A 128 -14.66 -1.00 -28.74
C PHE A 128 -16.09 -1.22 -28.25
N ASP A 129 -16.80 -0.18 -27.79
CA ASP A 129 -18.16 -0.26 -27.21
C ASP A 129 -18.30 -1.40 -26.19
N GLY A 130 -17.23 -1.61 -25.39
CA GLY A 130 -17.14 -2.68 -24.42
C GLY A 130 -17.95 -2.40 -23.14
N SER A 131 -18.14 -3.44 -22.33
CA SER A 131 -18.90 -3.33 -21.09
C SER A 131 -18.13 -2.57 -20.00
N ILE A 132 -18.87 -1.97 -19.05
CA ILE A 132 -18.32 -1.36 -17.84
C ILE A 132 -17.51 -2.38 -17.02
N LEU A 133 -17.94 -3.65 -17.00
CA LEU A 133 -17.22 -4.75 -16.36
C LEU A 133 -15.81 -4.90 -16.94
N LEU A 134 -15.69 -4.91 -18.27
CA LEU A 134 -14.40 -5.02 -18.94
C LEU A 134 -13.51 -3.80 -18.65
N ALA A 135 -14.08 -2.60 -18.64
CA ALA A 135 -13.35 -1.38 -18.27
C ALA A 135 -12.82 -1.44 -16.84
N ASN A 136 -13.63 -1.90 -15.88
CA ASN A 136 -13.20 -2.13 -14.49
C ASN A 136 -12.11 -3.20 -14.38
N GLY A 137 -12.19 -4.27 -15.15
CA GLY A 137 -11.16 -5.30 -15.21
C GLY A 137 -9.83 -4.75 -15.70
N ILE A 138 -9.84 -3.94 -16.77
CA ILE A 138 -8.65 -3.27 -17.30
C ILE A 138 -8.08 -2.27 -16.28
N ALA A 139 -8.92 -1.47 -15.65
CA ALA A 139 -8.51 -0.56 -14.60
C ALA A 139 -7.84 -1.28 -13.42
N THR A 140 -8.38 -2.44 -13.06
CA THR A 140 -7.80 -3.31 -12.01
C THR A 140 -6.47 -3.93 -12.45
N PHE A 141 -6.39 -4.42 -13.70
CA PHE A 141 -5.17 -5.00 -14.26
C PHE A 141 -4.02 -3.97 -14.38
N ALA A 142 -4.33 -2.69 -14.47
CA ALA A 142 -3.34 -1.61 -14.47
C ALA A 142 -2.36 -1.68 -13.28
N ALA A 143 -2.79 -2.24 -12.15
CA ALA A 143 -1.91 -2.46 -11.01
C ALA A 143 -0.80 -3.47 -11.31
N ALA A 144 -1.06 -4.52 -12.09
CA ALA A 144 -0.05 -5.46 -12.54
C ALA A 144 0.95 -4.80 -13.51
N VAL A 145 0.43 -4.01 -14.47
CA VAL A 145 1.28 -3.25 -15.41
C VAL A 145 2.19 -2.28 -14.66
N GLY A 146 1.64 -1.54 -13.71
CA GLY A 146 2.43 -0.64 -12.85
C GLY A 146 3.51 -1.39 -12.08
N ALA A 147 3.18 -2.51 -11.44
CA ALA A 147 4.14 -3.31 -10.69
C ALA A 147 5.29 -3.85 -11.58
N ILE A 148 4.98 -4.29 -12.79
CA ILE A 148 5.98 -4.75 -13.76
C ILE A 148 6.94 -3.60 -14.12
N ILE A 149 6.41 -2.41 -14.42
CA ILE A 149 7.23 -1.23 -14.73
C ILE A 149 8.08 -0.81 -13.53
N GLY A 150 7.52 -0.87 -12.31
CA GLY A 150 8.26 -0.65 -11.07
C GLY A 150 9.42 -1.63 -10.90
N ILE A 151 9.22 -2.92 -11.20
CA ILE A 151 10.27 -3.94 -11.17
C ILE A 151 11.36 -3.64 -12.22
N PHE A 152 10.98 -3.28 -13.46
CA PHE A 152 11.96 -2.92 -14.50
C PHE A 152 12.78 -1.68 -14.11
N THR A 153 12.16 -0.69 -13.48
CA THR A 153 12.87 0.49 -12.97
C THR A 153 13.92 0.09 -11.93
N LEU A 154 13.56 -0.74 -10.96
CA LEU A 154 14.50 -1.21 -9.92
C LEU A 154 15.60 -2.09 -10.50
N TRP A 155 15.26 -2.96 -11.45
CA TRP A 155 16.25 -3.79 -12.15
C TRP A 155 17.26 -2.95 -12.93
N TYR A 156 16.84 -1.86 -13.59
CA TYR A 156 17.73 -0.91 -14.26
C TYR A 156 18.72 -0.29 -13.27
N TYR A 157 18.21 0.22 -12.13
CA TYR A 157 19.08 0.77 -11.09
C TYR A 157 20.00 -0.28 -10.47
N TRP A 158 19.53 -1.51 -10.32
CA TRP A 158 20.35 -2.62 -9.84
C TRP A 158 21.51 -2.90 -10.77
N ARG A 159 21.27 -3.03 -12.07
CA ARG A 159 22.35 -3.23 -13.05
C ARG A 159 23.39 -2.13 -13.00
N LYS A 160 22.97 -0.88 -12.89
CA LYS A 160 23.87 0.28 -12.80
C LYS A 160 24.73 0.25 -11.53
N ARG A 161 24.23 -0.30 -10.43
CA ARG A 161 24.92 -0.31 -9.12
C ARG A 161 25.56 -1.63 -8.76
N LYS A 162 25.32 -2.68 -9.51
CA LYS A 162 25.81 -4.03 -9.25
C LYS A 162 27.32 -4.07 -9.00
N HIS A 163 28.11 -3.40 -9.82
CA HIS A 163 29.57 -3.34 -9.67
C HIS A 163 30.02 -2.77 -8.30
N ASN A 164 29.35 -1.73 -7.81
CA ASN A 164 29.65 -1.16 -6.49
C ASN A 164 29.25 -2.11 -5.36
N ILE A 165 28.11 -2.79 -5.49
CA ILE A 165 27.64 -3.77 -4.52
C ILE A 165 28.58 -4.98 -4.48
N ASP A 166 29.03 -5.47 -5.64
CA ASP A 166 29.97 -6.58 -5.74
C ASP A 166 31.30 -6.23 -5.07
N ARG A 167 31.83 -5.00 -5.27
CA ARG A 167 33.03 -4.52 -4.56
C ARG A 167 32.84 -4.49 -3.02
N MET A 168 31.66 -4.07 -2.53
CA MET A 168 31.37 -4.11 -1.10
C MET A 168 31.39 -5.55 -0.56
N VAL A 169 30.86 -6.50 -1.34
CA VAL A 169 30.87 -7.92 -0.96
C VAL A 169 32.30 -8.49 -0.97
N GLU A 170 33.13 -8.08 -1.93
CA GLU A 170 34.56 -8.47 -1.98
C GLU A 170 35.36 -7.91 -0.82
N SER A 171 35.00 -6.72 -0.33
CA SER A 171 35.62 -6.10 0.85
C SER A 171 35.10 -6.61 2.19
N ASP A 172 34.28 -7.66 2.21
CA ASP A 172 33.79 -8.28 3.43
C ASP A 172 34.83 -9.24 4.03
N TYR A 173 35.44 -8.79 5.12
CA TYR A 173 36.42 -9.55 5.90
C TYR A 173 35.83 -10.14 7.20
N THR A 174 34.47 -10.02 7.34
CA THR A 174 33.79 -10.45 8.57
C THR A 174 33.58 -11.93 8.52
N ASP A 175 34.15 -12.83 8.72
CA ASP A 175 33.96 -14.31 8.68
C ASP A 175 32.57 -14.78 9.24
N ILE A 176 31.53 -13.92 9.07
CA ILE A 176 30.17 -14.16 9.54
C ILE A 176 29.41 -14.94 8.47
N ASP A 177 29.12 -16.21 8.70
CA ASP A 177 28.16 -16.97 7.92
C ASP A 177 26.86 -17.22 8.72
N VAL A 178 25.73 -16.93 8.10
CA VAL A 178 24.41 -17.15 8.67
C VAL A 178 23.71 -18.23 7.84
N SER A 179 23.32 -19.33 8.48
CA SER A 179 22.55 -20.37 7.80
C SER A 179 21.19 -19.85 7.32
N TYR A 180 20.66 -20.39 6.22
CA TYR A 180 19.36 -19.98 5.69
C TYR A 180 18.24 -20.08 6.71
N GLY A 181 18.19 -21.14 7.52
CA GLY A 181 17.18 -21.31 8.58
C GLY A 181 17.23 -20.18 9.62
N LYS A 182 18.42 -19.81 10.10
CA LYS A 182 18.59 -18.69 11.04
C LYS A 182 18.21 -17.35 10.40
N MET A 183 18.61 -17.14 9.14
CA MET A 183 18.28 -15.95 8.36
C MET A 183 16.77 -15.74 8.21
N TYR A 184 16.04 -16.77 7.76
CA TYR A 184 14.59 -16.66 7.60
C TYR A 184 13.85 -16.56 8.93
N LYS A 185 14.31 -17.26 9.98
CA LYS A 185 13.75 -17.11 11.33
C LYS A 185 13.87 -15.67 11.83
N GLU A 186 15.02 -15.03 11.61
CA GLU A 186 15.26 -13.64 12.00
C GLU A 186 14.36 -12.69 11.21
N ILE A 187 14.21 -12.89 9.89
CA ILE A 187 13.36 -12.04 9.03
C ILE A 187 11.88 -12.20 9.42
N ILE A 188 11.42 -13.42 9.68
CA ILE A 188 10.04 -13.65 10.15
C ILE A 188 9.82 -12.95 11.48
N ALA A 189 10.75 -13.06 12.43
CA ALA A 189 10.67 -12.35 13.70
C ALA A 189 10.60 -10.83 13.53
N TYR A 190 11.34 -10.25 12.58
CA TYR A 190 11.23 -8.83 12.24
C TYR A 190 9.91 -8.49 11.54
N SER A 191 9.35 -9.43 10.76
CA SER A 191 8.11 -9.18 10.01
C SER A 191 6.88 -9.13 10.91
N ILE A 192 6.83 -9.91 12.00
CA ILE A 192 5.66 -10.02 12.87
C ILE A 192 5.16 -8.64 13.37
N PRO A 193 5.99 -7.78 14.01
CA PRO A 193 5.54 -6.47 14.44
C PRO A 193 5.04 -5.59 13.30
N PHE A 194 5.71 -5.62 12.15
CA PHE A 194 5.28 -4.84 10.98
C PHE A 194 3.97 -5.34 10.40
N VAL A 195 3.75 -6.66 10.37
CA VAL A 195 2.49 -7.25 9.90
C VAL A 195 1.35 -6.86 10.83
N ILE A 196 1.53 -6.98 12.16
CA ILE A 196 0.50 -6.60 13.13
C ILE A 196 0.09 -5.13 12.95
N VAL A 197 1.06 -4.22 12.85
CA VAL A 197 0.79 -2.79 12.64
C VAL A 197 0.12 -2.54 11.29
N SER A 198 0.57 -3.21 10.23
CA SER A 198 0.03 -3.03 8.88
C SER A 198 -1.37 -3.62 8.69
N LEU A 199 -1.73 -4.65 9.45
CA LEU A 199 -3.07 -5.26 9.41
C LEU A 199 -4.13 -4.42 10.13
N ASN A 200 -3.72 -3.49 11.00
CA ASN A 200 -4.65 -2.68 11.78
C ASN A 200 -5.68 -1.97 10.89
N TYR A 201 -5.21 -1.18 9.92
CA TYR A 201 -6.10 -0.44 9.02
C TYR A 201 -7.01 -1.32 8.14
N PRO A 202 -6.52 -2.37 7.44
CA PRO A 202 -7.38 -3.28 6.71
C PRO A 202 -8.42 -4.00 7.58
N LEU A 203 -8.07 -4.36 8.82
CA LEU A 203 -9.02 -5.00 9.75
C LEU A 203 -10.12 -4.06 10.18
N PHE A 204 -9.81 -2.79 10.48
CA PHE A 204 -10.84 -1.79 10.77
C PHE A 204 -11.77 -1.60 9.57
N ASN A 205 -11.25 -1.42 8.36
CA ASN A 205 -12.07 -1.31 7.16
C ASN A 205 -12.97 -2.53 6.95
N LEU A 206 -12.48 -3.72 7.27
CA LEU A 206 -13.25 -4.95 7.15
C LEU A 206 -14.39 -4.98 8.20
N VAL A 207 -14.14 -4.57 9.43
CA VAL A 207 -15.17 -4.42 10.47
C VAL A 207 -16.21 -3.39 10.02
N ASP A 208 -15.78 -2.23 9.55
CA ASP A 208 -16.68 -1.17 9.06
C ASP A 208 -17.56 -1.68 7.92
N GLN A 209 -16.98 -2.40 6.96
CA GLN A 209 -17.74 -2.98 5.84
C GLN A 209 -18.85 -3.93 6.30
N PHE A 210 -18.62 -4.67 7.38
CA PHE A 210 -19.62 -5.61 7.88
C PHE A 210 -20.64 -5.02 8.86
N THR A 211 -20.30 -3.94 9.54
CA THR A 211 -21.15 -3.35 10.60
C THR A 211 -21.88 -2.09 10.16
N HIS A 212 -21.37 -1.36 9.15
CA HIS A 212 -21.87 -0.05 8.75
C HIS A 212 -23.36 -0.06 8.39
N ASN A 213 -23.77 -0.93 7.46
CA ASN A 213 -25.16 -0.97 7.00
C ASN A 213 -26.11 -1.39 8.13
N GLY A 214 -25.69 -2.32 8.99
CA GLY A 214 -26.45 -2.72 10.18
C GLY A 214 -26.63 -1.57 11.17
N ALA A 215 -25.57 -0.81 11.43
CA ALA A 215 -25.63 0.34 12.33
C ALA A 215 -26.53 1.46 11.77
N LEU A 216 -26.45 1.76 10.48
CA LEU A 216 -27.30 2.78 9.84
C LEU A 216 -28.77 2.38 9.80
N SER A 217 -29.07 1.09 9.62
CA SER A 217 -30.46 0.59 9.66
C SER A 217 -31.09 0.73 11.04
N LEU A 218 -30.31 0.57 12.12
CA LEU A 218 -30.82 0.79 13.50
C LEU A 218 -31.19 2.25 13.76
N VAL A 219 -30.59 3.19 13.08
CA VAL A 219 -30.90 4.63 13.17
C VAL A 219 -32.02 5.03 12.19
N GLY A 220 -32.55 4.10 11.40
CA GLY A 220 -33.61 4.34 10.44
C GLY A 220 -33.17 4.96 9.11
N ILE A 221 -31.88 4.89 8.76
CA ILE A 221 -31.37 5.36 7.48
C ILE A 221 -31.82 4.41 6.35
N PRO A 222 -32.51 4.91 5.30
CA PRO A 222 -32.92 4.08 4.17
C PRO A 222 -31.75 3.36 3.49
N SER A 223 -31.95 2.12 3.07
CA SER A 223 -30.90 1.28 2.46
C SER A 223 -30.22 1.93 1.25
N GLN A 224 -30.94 2.77 0.51
CA GLN A 224 -30.40 3.51 -0.64
C GLN A 224 -29.32 4.54 -0.27
N LEU A 225 -29.38 5.08 0.96
CA LEU A 225 -28.41 6.04 1.47
C LEU A 225 -27.23 5.37 2.19
N GLN A 226 -27.40 4.14 2.68
CA GLN A 226 -26.36 3.43 3.43
C GLN A 226 -25.09 3.24 2.61
N ASP A 227 -25.20 2.85 1.34
CA ASP A 227 -24.06 2.68 0.43
C ASP A 227 -23.42 4.03 0.06
N ILE A 228 -24.24 5.10 -0.06
CA ILE A 228 -23.73 6.45 -0.31
C ILE A 228 -22.88 6.92 0.89
N PHE A 229 -23.38 6.77 2.11
CA PHE A 229 -22.64 7.13 3.31
C PHE A 229 -21.38 6.28 3.51
N PHE A 230 -21.44 4.99 3.21
CA PHE A 230 -20.27 4.12 3.25
C PHE A 230 -19.18 4.58 2.26
N ASN A 231 -19.58 4.89 1.02
CA ASN A 231 -18.66 5.40 0.00
C ASN A 231 -18.10 6.77 0.36
N MET A 232 -18.91 7.67 0.90
CA MET A 232 -18.42 8.98 1.37
C MET A 232 -17.36 8.82 2.46
N LEU A 233 -17.58 7.96 3.43
CA LEU A 233 -16.66 7.73 4.54
C LEU A 233 -15.37 7.06 4.06
N ASN A 234 -15.50 5.87 3.45
CA ASN A 234 -14.35 5.00 3.19
C ASN A 234 -13.63 5.31 1.88
N MET A 235 -14.36 5.81 0.85
CA MET A 235 -13.75 6.09 -0.45
C MET A 235 -13.38 7.56 -0.61
N SER A 236 -14.31 8.48 -0.36
CA SER A 236 -14.09 9.89 -0.66
C SER A 236 -13.30 10.60 0.43
N THR A 237 -13.84 10.66 1.63
CA THR A 237 -13.26 11.43 2.74
C THR A 237 -11.92 10.87 3.19
N ASN A 238 -11.84 9.55 3.34
CA ASN A 238 -10.63 8.88 3.81
C ASN A 238 -9.44 9.09 2.87
N LYS A 239 -9.66 9.14 1.55
CA LYS A 239 -8.58 9.42 0.58
C LYS A 239 -7.97 10.81 0.74
N ILE A 240 -8.77 11.83 1.06
CA ILE A 240 -8.25 13.18 1.32
C ILE A 240 -7.42 13.19 2.60
N VAL A 241 -7.94 12.57 3.67
CA VAL A 241 -7.26 12.49 4.97
C VAL A 241 -5.96 11.66 4.89
N MET A 242 -5.87 10.68 3.99
CA MET A 242 -4.65 9.92 3.77
C MET A 242 -3.50 10.72 3.15
N ILE A 243 -3.73 11.90 2.59
CA ILE A 243 -2.65 12.70 1.96
C ILE A 243 -1.57 13.07 2.98
N PRO A 244 -1.84 13.72 4.13
CA PRO A 244 -0.82 13.99 5.13
C PRO A 244 -0.28 12.72 5.80
N THR A 245 -1.09 11.68 5.98
CA THR A 245 -0.62 10.41 6.60
C THR A 245 0.36 9.65 5.72
N SER A 246 0.26 9.75 4.40
CA SER A 246 1.21 9.14 3.46
C SER A 246 2.64 9.69 3.62
N LEU A 247 2.76 10.96 4.00
CA LEU A 247 4.05 11.59 4.30
C LEU A 247 4.72 10.92 5.51
N SER A 248 3.95 10.63 6.56
CA SER A 248 4.44 9.93 7.76
C SER A 248 4.97 8.53 7.42
N ALA A 249 4.28 7.80 6.56
CA ALA A 249 4.73 6.49 6.09
C ALA A 249 6.06 6.57 5.31
N GLY A 250 6.23 7.56 4.44
CA GLY A 250 7.48 7.81 3.72
C GLY A 250 8.66 8.11 4.66
N PHE A 251 8.44 8.93 5.67
CA PHE A 251 9.43 9.21 6.71
C PHE A 251 9.81 7.95 7.50
N ALA A 252 8.83 7.16 7.93
CA ALA A 252 9.08 5.92 8.66
C ALA A 252 9.97 4.96 7.86
N VAL A 253 9.69 4.76 6.57
CA VAL A 253 10.49 3.92 5.68
C VAL A 253 11.94 4.41 5.58
N SER A 254 12.16 5.72 5.47
CA SER A 254 13.50 6.29 5.36
C SER A 254 14.29 6.23 6.69
N LEU A 255 13.59 6.28 7.82
CA LEU A 255 14.19 6.30 9.14
C LEU A 255 14.67 4.91 9.62
N ILE A 256 13.99 3.84 9.22
CA ILE A 256 14.29 2.45 9.65
C ILE A 256 15.77 2.07 9.44
N PRO A 257 16.40 2.27 8.27
CA PRO A 257 17.81 1.91 8.08
C PRO A 257 18.77 2.71 8.98
N TYR A 258 18.45 3.97 9.24
CA TYR A 258 19.26 4.82 10.13
C TYR A 258 19.19 4.36 11.56
N ILE A 259 17.98 4.15 12.09
CA ILE A 259 17.76 3.64 13.46
C ILE A 259 18.43 2.27 13.62
N THR A 260 18.26 1.38 12.63
CA THR A 260 18.84 0.04 12.68
C THR A 260 20.37 0.09 12.72
N LYS A 261 20.97 0.99 11.93
CA LYS A 261 22.43 1.18 11.93
C LYS A 261 22.94 1.70 13.30
N THR A 262 22.38 2.80 13.80
CA THR A 262 22.82 3.43 15.06
C THR A 262 22.58 2.51 16.26
N PHE A 263 21.50 1.71 16.23
CA PHE A 263 21.25 0.68 17.22
C PHE A 263 22.31 -0.44 17.16
N ALA A 264 22.61 -0.96 15.98
CA ALA A 264 23.62 -2.02 15.80
C ALA A 264 25.04 -1.58 16.18
N GLU A 265 25.34 -0.28 16.03
CA GLU A 265 26.60 0.33 16.45
C GLU A 265 26.64 0.72 17.95
N GLY A 266 25.55 0.47 18.69
CA GLY A 266 25.44 0.80 20.12
C GLY A 266 25.27 2.30 20.44
N ARG A 267 25.04 3.15 19.43
CA ARG A 267 24.90 4.61 19.57
C ARG A 267 23.47 4.98 19.94
N LEU A 268 23.00 4.55 21.12
CA LEU A 268 21.61 4.69 21.55
C LEU A 268 21.17 6.16 21.69
N HIS A 269 22.07 7.05 22.16
CA HIS A 269 21.73 8.47 22.31
C HIS A 269 21.43 9.12 20.96
N GLU A 270 22.23 8.84 19.94
CA GLU A 270 22.02 9.32 18.57
C GLU A 270 20.73 8.74 17.96
N MET A 271 20.45 7.46 18.20
CA MET A 271 19.20 6.83 17.80
C MET A 271 17.97 7.55 18.39
N HIS A 272 17.96 7.80 19.71
CA HIS A 272 16.86 8.53 20.36
C HIS A 272 16.72 9.96 19.83
N HIS A 273 17.83 10.64 19.58
CA HIS A 273 17.79 11.98 18.98
C HIS A 273 17.18 11.96 17.58
N GLN A 274 17.55 10.99 16.74
CA GLN A 274 16.97 10.81 15.38
C GLN A 274 15.46 10.57 15.43
N ILE A 275 15.00 9.69 16.34
CA ILE A 275 13.57 9.41 16.53
C ILE A 275 12.82 10.68 16.95
N ARG A 276 13.31 11.38 17.96
CA ARG A 276 12.67 12.60 18.46
C ARG A 276 12.60 13.70 17.40
N THR A 277 13.69 13.93 16.68
CA THR A 277 13.72 14.92 15.60
C THR A 277 12.74 14.55 14.47
N SER A 278 12.68 13.28 14.09
CA SER A 278 11.77 12.82 13.05
C SER A 278 10.29 12.97 13.43
N ILE A 279 9.94 12.64 14.68
CA ILE A 279 8.59 12.88 15.21
C ILE A 279 8.27 14.38 15.19
N GLY A 280 9.21 15.24 15.61
CA GLY A 280 9.03 16.69 15.59
C GLY A 280 8.77 17.23 14.17
N VAL A 281 9.52 16.78 13.17
CA VAL A 281 9.33 17.18 11.78
C VAL A 281 7.96 16.69 11.26
N LEU A 282 7.58 15.45 11.56
CA LEU A 282 6.27 14.92 11.16
C LEU A 282 5.12 15.74 11.76
N MET A 283 5.18 16.02 13.06
CA MET A 283 4.16 16.83 13.73
C MET A 283 4.09 18.26 13.17
N PHE A 284 5.24 18.87 12.85
CA PHE A 284 5.30 20.19 12.25
C PHE A 284 4.60 20.27 10.89
N ILE A 285 4.57 19.17 10.13
CA ILE A 285 3.92 19.12 8.81
C ILE A 285 2.48 18.63 8.93
N THR A 286 2.24 17.54 9.67
CA THR A 286 0.92 16.88 9.69
C THR A 286 -0.12 17.68 10.46
N VAL A 287 0.24 18.31 11.58
CA VAL A 287 -0.73 19.11 12.37
C VAL A 287 -1.28 20.29 11.58
N PRO A 288 -0.47 21.17 10.95
CA PRO A 288 -1.02 22.24 10.12
C PRO A 288 -1.80 21.74 8.89
N ALA A 289 -1.35 20.62 8.28
CA ALA A 289 -2.05 20.03 7.15
C ALA A 289 -3.45 19.53 7.56
N SER A 290 -3.58 18.84 8.68
CA SER A 290 -4.87 18.36 9.20
C SER A 290 -5.81 19.52 9.57
N ILE A 291 -5.29 20.56 10.22
CA ILE A 291 -6.05 21.78 10.52
C ILE A 291 -6.49 22.47 9.21
N GLY A 292 -5.62 22.53 8.20
CA GLY A 292 -5.91 23.07 6.89
C GLY A 292 -7.04 22.30 6.17
N ILE A 293 -6.97 20.95 6.19
CA ILE A 293 -8.04 20.10 5.62
C ILE A 293 -9.35 20.33 6.37
N MET A 294 -9.31 20.42 7.70
CA MET A 294 -10.49 20.72 8.51
C MET A 294 -11.09 22.08 8.15
N ALA A 295 -10.29 23.13 8.08
CA ALA A 295 -10.74 24.49 7.77
C ALA A 295 -11.28 24.63 6.33
N LEU A 296 -10.72 23.87 5.39
CA LEU A 296 -11.08 23.87 3.97
C LEU A 296 -11.91 22.65 3.56
N ALA A 297 -12.57 21.97 4.50
CA ALA A 297 -13.24 20.69 4.24
C ALA A 297 -14.26 20.77 3.10
N GLN A 298 -15.12 21.81 3.10
CA GLN A 298 -16.14 21.95 2.08
C GLN A 298 -15.55 22.25 0.69
N PRO A 299 -14.68 23.27 0.49
CA PRO A 299 -14.10 23.51 -0.82
C PRO A 299 -13.23 22.35 -1.32
N LEU A 300 -12.48 21.68 -0.44
CA LEU A 300 -11.70 20.50 -0.83
C LEU A 300 -12.59 19.36 -1.31
N PHE A 301 -13.64 19.03 -0.55
CA PHE A 301 -14.55 17.96 -0.95
C PHE A 301 -15.21 18.27 -2.30
N THR A 302 -15.67 19.51 -2.51
CA THR A 302 -16.26 19.96 -3.77
C THR A 302 -15.29 19.89 -4.95
N VAL A 303 -14.04 20.31 -4.76
CA VAL A 303 -13.02 20.29 -5.82
C VAL A 303 -12.67 18.86 -6.25
N PHE A 304 -12.59 17.92 -5.29
CA PHE A 304 -12.21 16.54 -5.61
C PHE A 304 -13.36 15.68 -6.13
N TYR A 305 -14.59 15.89 -5.65
CA TYR A 305 -15.74 15.01 -5.93
C TYR A 305 -16.89 15.70 -6.67
N GLY A 306 -16.76 16.98 -6.94
CA GLY A 306 -17.80 17.74 -7.64
C GLY A 306 -19.03 18.03 -6.80
N TYR A 307 -20.09 18.41 -7.47
CA TYR A 307 -21.39 18.71 -6.86
C TYR A 307 -22.35 17.57 -7.19
N ASP A 308 -22.70 16.76 -6.18
CA ASP A 308 -23.64 15.68 -6.35
C ASP A 308 -25.10 16.16 -6.10
N PRO A 309 -26.09 15.66 -6.87
CA PRO A 309 -27.47 16.03 -6.65
C PRO A 309 -27.98 15.50 -5.29
N ILE A 310 -28.90 16.27 -4.71
CA ILE A 310 -29.55 15.89 -3.44
C ILE A 310 -30.33 14.60 -3.63
N VAL A 311 -30.03 13.58 -2.84
CA VAL A 311 -30.72 12.29 -2.83
C VAL A 311 -31.50 12.13 -1.53
N LEU A 312 -32.80 11.95 -1.63
CA LEU A 312 -33.72 11.76 -0.48
C LEU A 312 -33.59 12.85 0.60
N GLY A 313 -33.35 14.10 0.21
CA GLY A 313 -33.21 15.22 1.14
C GLY A 313 -31.80 15.37 1.75
N HIS A 314 -30.86 14.50 1.41
CA HIS A 314 -29.45 14.61 1.79
C HIS A 314 -28.61 15.20 0.66
N ASP A 315 -27.73 16.13 0.99
CA ASP A 315 -26.73 16.71 0.08
C ASP A 315 -25.39 15.94 0.31
N PRO A 316 -25.00 15.03 -0.59
CA PRO A 316 -23.78 14.24 -0.42
C PRO A 316 -22.51 15.10 -0.29
N ASN A 317 -22.49 16.26 -0.94
CA ASN A 317 -21.37 17.19 -0.84
C ASN A 317 -21.27 17.80 0.57
N HIS A 318 -22.39 18.27 1.13
CA HIS A 318 -22.43 18.83 2.47
C HIS A 318 -22.12 17.76 3.53
N ASP A 319 -22.72 16.59 3.41
CA ASP A 319 -22.51 15.48 4.36
C ASP A 319 -21.08 14.95 4.27
N GLY A 320 -20.53 14.79 3.07
CA GLY A 320 -19.13 14.41 2.85
C GLY A 320 -18.13 15.44 3.38
N SER A 321 -18.41 16.73 3.24
CA SER A 321 -17.55 17.78 3.79
C SER A 321 -17.56 17.83 5.32
N ARG A 322 -18.71 17.53 5.97
CA ARG A 322 -18.80 17.39 7.41
C ARG A 322 -17.99 16.19 7.91
N LEU A 323 -18.10 15.04 7.23
CA LEU A 323 -17.29 13.87 7.54
C LEU A 323 -15.78 14.17 7.41
N LEU A 324 -15.38 14.91 6.36
CA LEU A 324 -13.99 15.32 6.16
C LEU A 324 -13.51 16.21 7.30
N PHE A 325 -14.34 17.15 7.76
CA PHE A 325 -14.04 18.00 8.92
C PHE A 325 -13.76 17.18 10.17
N TYR A 326 -14.65 16.26 10.54
CA TYR A 326 -14.51 15.43 11.74
C TYR A 326 -13.34 14.44 11.64
N LEU A 327 -13.15 13.78 10.49
CA LEU A 327 -12.06 12.83 10.33
C LEU A 327 -10.69 13.49 10.34
N SER A 328 -10.56 14.69 9.77
CA SER A 328 -9.29 15.43 9.84
C SER A 328 -8.93 15.85 11.27
N LEU A 329 -9.93 16.10 12.13
CA LEU A 329 -9.71 16.35 13.54
C LEU A 329 -9.16 15.12 14.30
N ILE A 330 -9.66 13.93 13.99
CA ILE A 330 -9.21 12.68 14.62
C ILE A 330 -7.75 12.35 14.25
N HIS A 331 -7.28 12.79 13.10
CA HIS A 331 -5.92 12.52 12.62
C HIS A 331 -4.85 13.51 13.13
N ILE A 332 -5.23 14.52 13.91
CA ILE A 332 -4.31 15.38 14.65
C ILE A 332 -3.81 14.67 15.92
#